data_1199433115d4b9550d3ccd8a3136233e
#
_entry.id   1199433115d4b9550d3ccd8a3136233e
#
_cell.length_a   1.000
_cell.length_b   1.000
_cell.length_c   1.000
_cell.angle_alpha   90.00
_cell.angle_beta   90.00
_cell.angle_gamma   90.00
#
_symmetry.space_group_name_H-M   'P 1'
#
loop_
_entity.id
_entity.type
_entity.pdbx_description
1 polymer ?
#
loop_
_entity_poly.entity_id
_entity_poly.type
_entity_poly.pdbx_seq_one_letter_code
_entity_poly.pdbx_strand_id
1 'polypeptide(L)'
;MQPEVDGAPRFRFNLCPFCAAPMAKNSTPITVVILAAGLGKRMKSDKPKVLAPACGRPMISWVLDAAAALAPTRILLVVGHGKELVAAALESSGQAKGVTLVHQKEQLGTGHAVQVCLPQLKKSAGRVVVLYGDMPLLGTATLQSLVELQARAAEGGAAILTACPDNARGFGRVLRGPNGSVERIVEEKDCTPAQKAIEEVNTGVYVFDGKALVDALPRLSNDNAQKEYYLTDVVAMLAASGLPVVAHETEELDEIIGVNNLVHLSEARWALQQRILEQHLLNGVSIEDPATATIDHGVEIGAGTRILPYTVIRAGVKIGAHCEVGPFTHLRTGTVLEDGAEIGNFTECKNAHVGQHTKAKHLAYLGDVTLGARANVGAGTIFANYDGKLKHKSVVGDGAFLGSGTVVVAPNTIGKRATTGAGAVLTRASAVGEGETWVGVPARRLERKKAGAKSAPKAQSKTRSKARER
;
A
#
# COMPACT_ATOMS: atom_id res chain seq x y z
N MET A 1 -22.32 13.58 -33.07
CA MET A 1 -23.13 12.78 -32.14
C MET A 1 -22.35 11.55 -31.79
N GLN A 2 -21.67 11.58 -30.66
CA GLN A 2 -21.02 10.41 -30.07
C GLN A 2 -22.04 9.74 -29.14
N PRO A 3 -22.16 8.40 -29.07
CA PRO A 3 -23.04 7.76 -28.14
C PRO A 3 -22.39 7.75 -26.74
N GLU A 4 -23.13 8.24 -25.76
CA GLU A 4 -22.85 8.08 -24.33
C GLU A 4 -22.81 6.61 -23.97
N VAL A 5 -21.74 6.19 -23.33
CA VAL A 5 -21.61 4.87 -22.72
C VAL A 5 -22.10 5.00 -21.28
N ASP A 6 -23.38 4.82 -21.08
CA ASP A 6 -24.01 4.66 -19.76
C ASP A 6 -23.80 3.21 -19.28
N GLY A 7 -23.31 3.02 -18.06
CA GLY A 7 -23.27 1.70 -17.44
C GLY A 7 -22.01 1.31 -16.65
N ALA A 8 -21.26 2.27 -16.10
CA ALA A 8 -20.23 1.89 -15.13
C ALA A 8 -20.88 1.47 -13.80
N PRO A 9 -20.62 0.27 -13.26
CA PRO A 9 -21.15 -0.13 -11.97
C PRO A 9 -20.64 0.79 -10.87
N ARG A 10 -21.56 1.47 -10.16
CA ARG A 10 -21.26 2.29 -9.00
C ARG A 10 -20.91 1.37 -7.83
N PHE A 11 -19.62 1.12 -7.61
CA PHE A 11 -19.14 0.48 -6.39
C PHE A 11 -19.47 1.38 -5.19
N ARG A 12 -20.41 0.95 -4.34
CA ARG A 12 -20.61 1.55 -3.01
C ARG A 12 -19.59 0.91 -2.07
N PHE A 13 -18.44 1.54 -1.92
CA PHE A 13 -17.49 1.20 -0.88
C PHE A 13 -17.90 1.89 0.42
N ASN A 14 -18.05 1.11 1.49
CA ASN A 14 -18.13 1.66 2.83
C ASN A 14 -16.79 2.35 3.14
N LEU A 15 -16.89 3.60 3.62
CA LEU A 15 -15.73 4.43 3.95
C LEU A 15 -14.80 3.71 4.93
N CYS A 16 -13.52 3.75 4.60
CA CYS A 16 -12.40 3.29 5.41
C CYS A 16 -12.51 3.77 6.87
N PRO A 17 -12.36 2.91 7.90
CA PRO A 17 -12.31 3.34 9.30
C PRO A 17 -11.14 4.27 9.64
N PHE A 18 -10.16 4.43 8.72
CA PHE A 18 -9.13 5.47 8.80
C PHE A 18 -9.63 6.89 8.46
N CYS A 19 -10.85 7.05 7.96
CA CYS A 19 -11.51 8.34 7.82
C CYS A 19 -12.26 8.67 9.12
N ALA A 20 -11.52 9.06 10.16
CA ALA A 20 -12.13 9.73 11.31
C ALA A 20 -12.91 10.96 10.81
N ALA A 21 -14.06 11.24 11.43
CA ALA A 21 -14.89 12.40 11.08
C ALA A 21 -14.03 13.66 11.11
N PRO A 22 -14.19 14.58 10.13
CA PRO A 22 -13.42 15.81 10.11
C PRO A 22 -13.71 16.61 11.38
N MET A 23 -12.65 17.11 12.03
CA MET A 23 -12.75 17.96 13.22
C MET A 23 -13.66 19.17 12.92
N ALA A 24 -14.44 19.59 13.92
CA ALA A 24 -15.39 20.70 13.80
C ALA A 24 -14.72 21.96 13.23
N LYS A 25 -15.41 22.69 12.35
CA LYS A 25 -14.89 23.85 11.57
C LYS A 25 -14.40 25.06 12.38
N ASN A 26 -14.43 25.03 13.71
CA ASN A 26 -13.99 26.11 14.61
C ASN A 26 -12.76 25.75 15.45
N SER A 27 -11.93 24.82 15.01
CA SER A 27 -10.70 24.44 15.73
C SER A 27 -9.54 25.39 15.40
N THR A 28 -8.68 25.64 16.40
CA THR A 28 -7.41 26.37 16.23
C THR A 28 -6.62 25.78 15.05
N PRO A 29 -6.08 26.61 14.13
CA PRO A 29 -5.33 26.13 12.97
C PRO A 29 -4.19 25.18 13.37
N ILE A 30 -3.98 24.12 12.60
CA ILE A 30 -2.88 23.15 12.81
C ILE A 30 -1.88 23.29 11.68
N THR A 31 -0.60 23.41 12.03
CA THR A 31 0.54 23.23 11.13
C THR A 31 1.25 21.95 11.51
N VAL A 32 1.46 21.03 10.57
CA VAL A 32 2.24 19.81 10.81
C VAL A 32 3.66 20.00 10.27
N VAL A 33 4.66 19.65 11.07
CA VAL A 33 6.08 19.59 10.68
C VAL A 33 6.52 18.14 10.72
N ILE A 34 6.95 17.60 9.58
CA ILE A 34 7.41 16.21 9.48
C ILE A 34 8.92 16.21 9.27
N LEU A 35 9.67 15.58 10.19
CA LEU A 35 11.13 15.50 10.15
C LEU A 35 11.56 14.31 9.29
N ALA A 36 12.10 14.57 8.11
CA ALA A 36 12.50 13.57 7.12
C ALA A 36 13.92 13.80 6.55
N ALA A 37 14.76 14.62 7.22
CA ALA A 37 16.08 15.01 6.74
C ALA A 37 17.21 14.03 7.11
N GLY A 38 16.93 12.97 7.87
CA GLY A 38 17.93 12.01 8.34
C GLY A 38 18.61 11.25 7.19
N LEU A 39 19.94 11.09 7.27
CA LEU A 39 20.77 10.44 6.24
C LEU A 39 20.47 8.94 6.02
N GLY A 40 19.86 8.26 6.97
CA GLY A 40 19.50 6.85 6.85
C GLY A 40 20.65 5.87 6.58
N LYS A 41 21.89 6.19 6.98
CA LYS A 41 23.10 5.37 6.69
C LYS A 41 22.95 3.89 7.04
N ARG A 42 22.17 3.57 8.10
CA ARG A 42 21.90 2.19 8.55
C ARG A 42 20.98 1.40 7.61
N MET A 43 20.30 2.06 6.68
CA MET A 43 19.49 1.41 5.64
C MET A 43 20.32 0.81 4.50
N LYS A 44 21.60 1.18 4.40
CA LYS A 44 22.52 0.75 3.32
C LYS A 44 21.88 0.94 1.93
N SER A 45 21.26 2.08 1.69
CA SER A 45 20.56 2.44 0.46
C SER A 45 20.97 3.83 0.01
N ASP A 46 21.05 4.03 -1.31
CA ASP A 46 21.31 5.33 -1.93
C ASP A 46 20.09 6.26 -1.93
N LYS A 47 18.91 5.72 -1.56
CA LYS A 47 17.67 6.49 -1.48
C LYS A 47 17.43 6.99 -0.06
N PRO A 48 16.80 8.18 0.09
CA PRO A 48 16.34 8.63 1.39
C PRO A 48 15.54 7.56 2.14
N LYS A 49 15.83 7.38 3.43
CA LYS A 49 15.20 6.37 4.29
C LYS A 49 13.67 6.37 4.21
N VAL A 50 13.08 7.56 4.20
CA VAL A 50 11.63 7.77 4.16
C VAL A 50 10.96 7.30 2.87
N LEU A 51 11.74 7.04 1.81
CA LEU A 51 11.27 6.47 0.55
C LEU A 51 11.34 4.93 0.52
N ALA A 52 11.80 4.27 1.58
CA ALA A 52 11.79 2.82 1.66
C ALA A 52 10.34 2.31 1.51
N PRO A 53 10.10 1.31 0.62
CA PRO A 53 8.75 0.82 0.37
C PRO A 53 8.20 0.01 1.55
N ALA A 54 6.98 0.32 1.97
CA ALA A 54 6.22 -0.42 2.96
C ALA A 54 4.82 -0.69 2.43
N CYS A 55 4.46 -1.95 2.20
CA CYS A 55 3.16 -2.39 1.68
C CYS A 55 2.70 -1.60 0.44
N GLY A 56 3.55 -1.57 -0.60
CA GLY A 56 3.22 -1.01 -1.91
C GLY A 56 3.42 0.50 -2.08
N ARG A 57 3.82 1.24 -1.03
CA ARG A 57 4.03 2.70 -1.07
C ARG A 57 5.24 3.14 -0.25
N PRO A 58 5.81 4.35 -0.48
CA PRO A 58 6.87 4.88 0.36
C PRO A 58 6.44 5.03 1.82
N MET A 59 7.36 4.82 2.75
CA MET A 59 7.12 4.95 4.19
C MET A 59 6.56 6.33 4.58
N ILE A 60 7.10 7.40 3.99
CA ILE A 60 6.62 8.77 4.25
C ILE A 60 5.14 8.97 3.89
N SER A 61 4.61 8.22 2.93
CA SER A 61 3.21 8.31 2.52
C SER A 61 2.24 7.94 3.64
N TRP A 62 2.62 7.00 4.51
CA TRP A 62 1.83 6.63 5.69
C TRP A 62 1.76 7.76 6.70
N VAL A 63 2.90 8.41 6.97
CA VAL A 63 2.98 9.56 7.90
C VAL A 63 2.20 10.75 7.36
N LEU A 64 2.25 10.99 6.05
CA LEU A 64 1.49 12.06 5.38
C LEU A 64 -0.01 11.82 5.47
N ASP A 65 -0.49 10.58 5.35
CA ASP A 65 -1.91 10.28 5.50
C ASP A 65 -2.38 10.50 6.94
N ALA A 66 -1.60 10.05 7.94
CA ALA A 66 -1.88 10.31 9.34
C ALA A 66 -1.90 11.82 9.66
N ALA A 67 -0.95 12.58 9.10
CA ALA A 67 -0.90 14.03 9.22
C ALA A 67 -2.11 14.71 8.55
N ALA A 68 -2.48 14.29 7.34
CA ALA A 68 -3.59 14.85 6.59
C ALA A 68 -4.95 14.66 7.29
N ALA A 69 -5.10 13.56 8.04
CA ALA A 69 -6.31 13.28 8.81
C ALA A 69 -6.58 14.28 9.95
N LEU A 70 -5.56 15.05 10.39
CA LEU A 70 -5.73 16.19 11.30
C LEU A 70 -6.32 17.43 10.61
N ALA A 71 -6.60 17.37 9.31
CA ALA A 71 -7.06 18.49 8.48
C ALA A 71 -6.18 19.77 8.66
N PRO A 72 -4.84 19.66 8.56
CA PRO A 72 -3.94 20.77 8.82
C PRO A 72 -4.09 21.87 7.77
N THR A 73 -3.86 23.12 8.17
CA THR A 73 -3.79 24.26 7.24
C THR A 73 -2.54 24.19 6.36
N ARG A 74 -1.51 23.50 6.84
CA ARG A 74 -0.20 23.35 6.15
C ARG A 74 0.56 22.15 6.68
N ILE A 75 1.26 21.45 5.77
CA ILE A 75 2.25 20.44 6.10
C ILE A 75 3.63 20.94 5.64
N LEU A 76 4.59 21.03 6.56
CA LEU A 76 5.99 21.33 6.30
C LEU A 76 6.78 20.02 6.37
N LEU A 77 7.30 19.56 5.25
CA LEU A 77 8.13 18.35 5.20
C LEU A 77 9.60 18.76 5.15
N VAL A 78 10.30 18.54 6.26
CA VAL A 78 11.74 18.86 6.38
C VAL A 78 12.54 17.75 5.72
N VAL A 79 13.25 18.09 4.66
CA VAL A 79 14.05 17.16 3.85
C VAL A 79 15.50 17.56 3.83
N GLY A 80 16.39 16.58 3.76
CA GLY A 80 17.83 16.76 3.66
C GLY A 80 18.36 16.32 2.29
N HIS A 81 19.39 15.46 2.32
CA HIS A 81 19.92 14.84 1.10
C HIS A 81 18.84 14.06 0.33
N GLY A 82 18.84 14.21 -1.00
CA GLY A 82 17.88 13.52 -1.88
C GLY A 82 16.47 14.14 -1.89
N LYS A 83 16.35 15.45 -1.58
CA LYS A 83 15.07 16.17 -1.58
C LYS A 83 14.32 16.05 -2.93
N GLU A 84 15.06 15.98 -4.04
CA GLU A 84 14.51 15.83 -5.39
C GLU A 84 13.80 14.48 -5.56
N LEU A 85 14.36 13.41 -4.97
CA LEU A 85 13.74 12.07 -4.98
C LEU A 85 12.45 12.07 -4.14
N VAL A 86 12.45 12.76 -2.99
CA VAL A 86 11.25 12.91 -2.16
C VAL A 86 10.19 13.71 -2.91
N ALA A 87 10.54 14.83 -3.52
CA ALA A 87 9.63 15.64 -4.33
C ALA A 87 8.99 14.80 -5.45
N ALA A 88 9.80 14.08 -6.23
CA ALA A 88 9.31 13.22 -7.31
C ALA A 88 8.38 12.10 -6.82
N ALA A 89 8.67 11.52 -5.64
CA ALA A 89 7.83 10.50 -5.03
C ALA A 89 6.46 11.06 -4.60
N LEU A 90 6.43 12.26 -4.02
CA LEU A 90 5.18 12.94 -3.65
C LEU A 90 4.32 13.31 -4.87
N GLU A 91 4.95 13.78 -5.93
CA GLU A 91 4.30 14.07 -7.22
C GLU A 91 3.65 12.81 -7.79
N SER A 92 4.42 11.72 -7.87
CA SER A 92 3.96 10.45 -8.44
C SER A 92 2.84 9.78 -7.62
N SER A 93 2.80 10.01 -6.31
CA SER A 93 1.74 9.50 -5.42
C SER A 93 0.54 10.44 -5.28
N GLY A 94 0.59 11.64 -5.88
CA GLY A 94 -0.46 12.67 -5.75
C GLY A 94 -0.50 13.34 -4.38
N GLN A 95 0.50 13.12 -3.52
CA GLN A 95 0.58 13.67 -2.16
C GLN A 95 1.34 15.03 -2.09
N ALA A 96 1.79 15.57 -3.21
CA ALA A 96 2.49 16.87 -3.24
C ALA A 96 1.59 18.05 -2.86
N LYS A 97 0.28 17.95 -3.10
CA LYS A 97 -0.69 19.04 -2.82
C LYS A 97 -0.79 19.30 -1.32
N GLY A 98 -0.57 20.55 -0.92
CA GLY A 98 -0.64 20.99 0.48
C GLY A 98 0.64 20.74 1.29
N VAL A 99 1.66 20.11 0.69
CA VAL A 99 2.96 19.87 1.32
C VAL A 99 3.98 20.89 0.86
N THR A 100 4.66 21.55 1.81
CA THR A 100 5.76 22.46 1.55
C THR A 100 7.07 21.81 1.95
N LEU A 101 7.99 21.59 1.01
CA LEU A 101 9.33 21.06 1.30
C LEU A 101 10.21 22.15 1.92
N VAL A 102 10.79 21.86 3.07
CA VAL A 102 11.74 22.72 3.76
C VAL A 102 13.09 22.02 3.78
N HIS A 103 14.14 22.69 3.28
CA HIS A 103 15.44 22.06 3.15
C HIS A 103 16.32 22.30 4.39
N GLN A 104 16.64 21.24 5.13
CA GLN A 104 17.67 21.22 6.14
C GLN A 104 19.03 20.89 5.50
N LYS A 105 19.85 21.89 5.22
CA LYS A 105 21.14 21.71 4.53
C LYS A 105 22.14 20.94 5.39
N GLU A 106 22.22 21.26 6.67
CA GLU A 106 23.10 20.64 7.66
C GLU A 106 22.24 19.90 8.69
N GLN A 107 22.53 18.63 8.95
CA GLN A 107 21.83 17.82 9.95
C GLN A 107 22.40 18.10 11.35
N LEU A 108 21.99 19.22 11.93
CA LEU A 108 22.43 19.67 13.26
C LEU A 108 21.45 19.29 14.38
N GLY A 109 20.64 18.28 14.18
CA GLY A 109 19.70 17.76 15.18
C GLY A 109 18.24 18.06 14.87
N THR A 110 17.35 17.53 15.73
CA THR A 110 15.89 17.59 15.58
C THR A 110 15.33 18.99 15.82
N GLY A 111 15.90 19.73 16.79
CA GLY A 111 15.59 21.13 17.02
C GLY A 111 15.93 22.01 15.82
N HIS A 112 17.12 21.81 15.23
CA HIS A 112 17.52 22.52 14.01
C HIS A 112 16.56 22.21 12.83
N ALA A 113 16.09 20.97 12.71
CA ALA A 113 15.12 20.60 11.68
C ALA A 113 13.80 21.37 11.82
N VAL A 114 13.37 21.71 13.03
CA VAL A 114 12.20 22.58 13.26
C VAL A 114 12.57 24.06 13.11
N GLN A 115 13.78 24.48 13.51
CA GLN A 115 14.27 25.86 13.36
C GLN A 115 14.27 26.32 11.89
N VAL A 116 14.64 25.46 10.93
CA VAL A 116 14.60 25.83 9.50
C VAL A 116 13.18 26.13 9.00
N CYS A 117 12.15 25.72 9.75
CA CYS A 117 10.74 26.04 9.46
C CYS A 117 10.27 27.38 10.04
N LEU A 118 11.09 28.09 10.84
CA LEU A 118 10.72 29.34 11.51
C LEU A 118 10.08 30.40 10.57
N PRO A 119 10.57 30.62 9.32
CA PRO A 119 9.96 31.58 8.43
C PRO A 119 8.48 31.26 8.08
N GLN A 120 8.14 29.97 8.07
CA GLN A 120 6.79 29.49 7.82
C GLN A 120 5.96 29.48 9.11
N LEU A 121 6.55 29.05 10.24
CA LEU A 121 5.88 28.97 11.55
C LEU A 121 5.48 30.35 12.09
N LYS A 122 6.33 31.36 11.94
CA LYS A 122 6.02 32.76 12.33
C LYS A 122 4.77 33.33 11.63
N LYS A 123 4.37 32.75 10.50
CA LYS A 123 3.18 33.14 9.73
C LYS A 123 1.94 32.31 10.10
N SER A 124 2.10 31.32 10.98
CA SER A 124 1.06 30.41 11.37
C SER A 124 0.62 30.71 12.80
N ALA A 125 -0.63 31.08 12.98
CA ALA A 125 -1.25 31.08 14.30
C ALA A 125 -1.75 29.65 14.59
N GLY A 126 -1.71 29.21 15.85
CA GLY A 126 -2.32 27.97 16.28
C GLY A 126 -1.32 26.90 16.74
N ARG A 127 -1.67 25.65 16.53
CA ARG A 127 -0.89 24.51 17.03
C ARG A 127 0.13 24.03 16.02
N VAL A 128 1.28 23.54 16.50
CA VAL A 128 2.31 22.91 15.68
C VAL A 128 2.45 21.47 16.12
N VAL A 129 2.12 20.53 15.24
CA VAL A 129 2.32 19.09 15.43
C VAL A 129 3.67 18.72 14.79
N VAL A 130 4.54 18.08 15.55
CA VAL A 130 5.85 17.60 15.04
C VAL A 130 5.85 16.07 14.99
N LEU A 131 6.15 15.53 13.81
CA LEU A 131 6.18 14.10 13.51
C LEU A 131 7.51 13.71 12.92
N TYR A 132 7.86 12.42 13.02
CA TYR A 132 9.00 11.84 12.32
C TYR A 132 8.54 11.10 11.08
N GLY A 133 9.19 11.36 9.95
CA GLY A 133 8.88 10.73 8.64
C GLY A 133 9.21 9.24 8.55
N ASP A 134 9.81 8.67 9.59
CA ASP A 134 10.18 7.26 9.69
C ASP A 134 9.32 6.45 10.68
N MET A 135 8.18 7.00 11.10
CA MET A 135 7.20 6.34 11.98
C MET A 135 5.91 6.01 11.21
N PRO A 136 5.94 5.02 10.30
CA PRO A 136 4.81 4.75 9.39
C PRO A 136 3.58 4.13 10.06
N LEU A 137 3.71 3.70 11.31
CA LEU A 137 2.66 3.03 12.08
C LEU A 137 1.84 3.98 12.95
N LEU A 138 2.25 5.25 13.05
CA LEU A 138 1.57 6.25 13.88
C LEU A 138 0.11 6.42 13.48
N GLY A 139 -0.79 6.17 14.43
CA GLY A 139 -2.24 6.17 14.21
C GLY A 139 -2.86 7.56 14.21
N THR A 140 -3.89 7.74 13.40
CA THR A 140 -4.67 8.99 13.38
C THR A 140 -5.38 9.25 14.70
N ALA A 141 -5.92 8.22 15.34
CA ALA A 141 -6.62 8.34 16.63
C ALA A 141 -5.69 8.86 17.73
N THR A 142 -4.47 8.32 17.81
CA THR A 142 -3.44 8.74 18.75
C THR A 142 -3.06 10.21 18.54
N LEU A 143 -2.88 10.62 17.27
CA LEU A 143 -2.60 12.02 16.95
C LEU A 143 -3.76 12.96 17.32
N GLN A 144 -5.00 12.56 17.09
CA GLN A 144 -6.19 13.33 17.47
C GLN A 144 -6.27 13.48 18.98
N SER A 145 -6.08 12.39 19.74
CA SER A 145 -6.05 12.41 21.20
C SER A 145 -4.97 13.35 21.73
N LEU A 146 -3.79 13.35 21.13
CA LEU A 146 -2.69 14.22 21.51
C LEU A 146 -3.01 15.71 21.23
N VAL A 147 -3.62 16.03 20.08
CA VAL A 147 -4.08 17.40 19.74
C VAL A 147 -5.16 17.85 20.71
N GLU A 148 -6.12 16.99 21.06
CA GLU A 148 -7.17 17.33 22.02
C GLU A 148 -6.59 17.54 23.43
N LEU A 149 -5.62 16.71 23.84
CA LEU A 149 -4.96 16.86 25.14
C LEU A 149 -4.26 18.23 25.24
N GLN A 150 -3.53 18.64 24.19
CA GLN A 150 -2.90 19.97 24.16
C GLN A 150 -3.96 21.09 24.15
N ALA A 151 -5.11 20.88 23.49
CA ALA A 151 -6.19 21.85 23.47
C ALA A 151 -6.84 22.10 24.83
N ARG A 152 -6.82 21.10 25.70
CA ARG A 152 -7.34 21.20 27.10
C ARG A 152 -6.31 21.74 28.08
N ALA A 153 -5.02 21.70 27.72
CA ALA A 153 -3.98 22.35 28.52
C ALA A 153 -4.12 23.88 28.43
N ALA A 154 -3.59 24.60 29.42
CA ALA A 154 -3.59 26.07 29.35
C ALA A 154 -2.78 26.59 28.15
N GLU A 155 -3.07 27.83 27.72
CA GLU A 155 -2.37 28.45 26.59
C GLU A 155 -0.83 28.43 26.79
N GLY A 156 -0.10 28.27 25.68
CA GLY A 156 1.35 28.26 25.66
C GLY A 156 1.97 26.90 25.96
N GLY A 157 1.18 25.88 26.26
CA GLY A 157 1.67 24.56 26.67
C GLY A 157 2.01 23.62 25.50
N ALA A 158 2.45 22.42 25.86
CA ALA A 158 2.73 21.32 24.94
C ALA A 158 2.09 20.01 25.40
N ALA A 159 1.78 19.13 24.43
CA ALA A 159 1.50 17.74 24.68
C ALA A 159 2.57 16.87 23.98
N ILE A 160 3.04 15.85 24.70
CA ILE A 160 4.03 14.90 24.20
C ILE A 160 3.43 13.50 24.18
N LEU A 161 3.75 12.73 23.15
CA LEU A 161 3.41 11.31 23.12
C LEU A 161 4.54 10.52 23.80
N THR A 162 4.18 9.73 24.80
CA THR A 162 5.09 8.86 25.56
C THR A 162 4.67 7.40 25.44
N ALA A 163 5.54 6.49 25.83
CA ALA A 163 5.27 5.06 25.90
C ALA A 163 6.17 4.41 26.95
N CYS A 164 5.79 3.20 27.40
CA CYS A 164 6.60 2.35 28.27
C CYS A 164 6.91 1.02 27.57
N PRO A 165 7.85 0.98 26.61
CA PRO A 165 8.23 -0.26 25.93
C PRO A 165 9.08 -1.15 26.82
N ASP A 166 9.06 -2.48 26.61
CA ASP A 166 9.92 -3.45 27.32
C ASP A 166 11.42 -3.11 27.20
N ASN A 167 11.80 -2.47 26.12
CA ASN A 167 13.18 -2.04 25.87
C ASN A 167 13.23 -0.55 25.55
N ALA A 168 13.55 0.26 26.54
CA ALA A 168 13.66 1.71 26.43
C ALA A 168 14.95 2.19 25.72
N ARG A 169 15.83 1.28 25.27
CA ARG A 169 17.13 1.63 24.67
C ARG A 169 16.96 2.41 23.37
N GLY A 170 17.67 3.52 23.26
CA GLY A 170 17.64 4.37 22.07
C GLY A 170 16.65 5.53 22.14
N PHE A 171 15.82 5.56 23.17
CA PHE A 171 14.84 6.62 23.39
C PHE A 171 15.30 7.62 24.47
N GLY A 172 14.86 8.87 24.37
CA GLY A 172 14.95 9.83 25.46
C GLY A 172 14.04 9.44 26.61
N ARG A 173 14.43 9.79 27.84
CA ARG A 173 13.67 9.52 29.06
C ARG A 173 12.84 10.72 29.49
N VAL A 174 11.59 10.49 29.85
CA VAL A 174 10.68 11.53 30.34
C VAL A 174 10.88 11.67 31.84
N LEU A 175 11.31 12.84 32.28
CA LEU A 175 11.49 13.15 33.71
C LEU A 175 10.27 13.94 34.20
N ARG A 176 9.70 13.44 35.28
CA ARG A 176 8.52 14.05 35.93
C ARG A 176 8.89 14.70 37.24
N GLY A 177 8.25 15.80 37.55
CA GLY A 177 8.35 16.49 38.82
C GLY A 177 7.56 15.79 39.93
N PRO A 178 7.66 16.30 41.18
CA PRO A 178 6.99 15.70 42.36
C PRO A 178 5.47 15.63 42.21
N ASN A 179 4.86 16.49 41.42
CA ASN A 179 3.42 16.54 41.14
C ASN A 179 3.01 15.72 39.88
N GLY A 180 3.93 14.94 39.31
CA GLY A 180 3.70 14.12 38.11
C GLY A 180 3.72 14.91 36.78
N SER A 181 3.94 16.23 36.80
CA SER A 181 4.10 17.02 35.59
C SER A 181 5.39 16.66 34.85
N VAL A 182 5.38 16.77 33.51
CA VAL A 182 6.61 16.61 32.70
C VAL A 182 7.51 17.82 32.93
N GLU A 183 8.73 17.60 33.42
CA GLU A 183 9.73 18.65 33.60
C GLU A 183 10.68 18.77 32.39
N ARG A 184 11.15 17.63 31.90
CA ARG A 184 12.09 17.59 30.78
C ARG A 184 12.20 16.20 30.18
N ILE A 185 12.77 16.14 28.98
CA ILE A 185 13.18 14.90 28.33
C ILE A 185 14.72 14.91 28.28
N VAL A 186 15.35 13.80 28.64
CA VAL A 186 16.81 13.63 28.56
C VAL A 186 17.11 12.58 27.50
N GLU A 187 17.88 12.95 26.48
CA GLU A 187 18.28 12.02 25.42
C GLU A 187 19.15 10.89 26.00
N GLU A 188 19.05 9.66 25.47
CA GLU A 188 19.71 8.49 26.05
C GLU A 188 21.21 8.67 26.28
N LYS A 189 21.90 9.38 25.36
CA LYS A 189 23.35 9.61 25.46
C LYS A 189 23.74 10.57 26.58
N ASP A 190 22.82 11.42 26.99
CA ASP A 190 22.99 12.39 28.08
C ASP A 190 22.42 11.86 29.41
N CYS A 191 21.78 10.69 29.43
CA CYS A 191 21.20 10.08 30.63
C CYS A 191 22.26 9.56 31.59
N THR A 192 22.12 9.91 32.88
CA THR A 192 22.81 9.21 33.98
C THR A 192 22.34 7.77 34.11
N PRO A 193 23.06 6.87 34.80
CA PRO A 193 22.59 5.49 35.04
C PRO A 193 21.22 5.42 35.69
N ALA A 194 20.90 6.30 36.64
CA ALA A 194 19.58 6.37 37.30
C ALA A 194 18.49 6.78 36.31
N GLN A 195 18.76 7.74 35.42
CA GLN A 195 17.79 8.16 34.41
C GLN A 195 17.53 7.08 33.37
N LYS A 196 18.52 6.26 33.01
CA LYS A 196 18.36 5.12 32.10
C LYS A 196 17.38 4.05 32.62
N ALA A 197 17.18 3.99 33.95
CA ALA A 197 16.22 3.07 34.58
C ALA A 197 14.76 3.54 34.46
N ILE A 198 14.52 4.78 34.01
CA ILE A 198 13.15 5.27 33.77
C ILE A 198 12.58 4.54 32.55
N GLU A 199 11.39 3.97 32.70
CA GLU A 199 10.70 3.19 31.65
C GLU A 199 9.95 4.07 30.67
N GLU A 200 9.43 5.24 31.13
CA GLU A 200 8.70 6.16 30.27
C GLU A 200 9.64 6.88 29.29
N VAL A 201 9.36 6.66 28.01
CA VAL A 201 10.19 7.19 26.94
C VAL A 201 9.47 8.24 26.09
N ASN A 202 10.25 9.13 25.53
CA ASN A 202 9.81 10.08 24.53
C ASN A 202 9.76 9.43 23.15
N THR A 203 8.60 9.47 22.51
CA THR A 203 8.41 8.92 21.16
C THR A 203 8.86 9.86 20.05
N GLY A 204 9.03 11.15 20.35
CA GLY A 204 9.37 12.19 19.38
C GLY A 204 8.16 12.83 18.69
N VAL A 205 6.94 12.53 19.11
CA VAL A 205 5.72 13.14 18.60
C VAL A 205 5.23 14.20 19.58
N TYR A 206 4.99 15.41 19.06
CA TYR A 206 4.65 16.56 19.91
C TYR A 206 3.53 17.39 19.30
N VAL A 207 2.76 18.04 20.17
CA VAL A 207 1.87 19.14 19.83
C VAL A 207 2.25 20.34 20.70
N PHE A 208 2.73 21.40 20.07
CA PHE A 208 3.10 22.64 20.75
C PHE A 208 2.08 23.75 20.48
N ASP A 209 1.91 24.65 21.42
CA ASP A 209 1.45 25.99 21.10
C ASP A 209 2.43 26.65 20.13
N GLY A 210 1.94 27.16 19.01
CA GLY A 210 2.80 27.64 17.93
C GLY A 210 3.62 28.87 18.30
N LYS A 211 3.07 29.76 19.12
CA LYS A 211 3.79 30.96 19.61
C LYS A 211 4.90 30.56 20.58
N ALA A 212 4.59 29.72 21.56
CA ALA A 212 5.55 29.24 22.53
C ALA A 212 6.70 28.50 21.87
N LEU A 213 6.43 27.66 20.85
CA LEU A 213 7.45 26.99 20.07
C LEU A 213 8.34 27.98 19.31
N VAL A 214 7.75 28.94 18.59
CA VAL A 214 8.50 29.96 17.81
C VAL A 214 9.41 30.77 18.71
N ASP A 215 8.97 31.10 19.94
CA ASP A 215 9.73 31.88 20.91
C ASP A 215 10.86 31.04 21.58
N ALA A 216 10.68 29.71 21.70
CA ALA A 216 11.67 28.80 22.26
C ALA A 216 12.77 28.41 21.28
N LEU A 217 12.43 28.13 20.01
CA LEU A 217 13.35 27.59 19.01
C LEU A 217 14.69 28.38 18.86
N PRO A 218 14.71 29.74 18.82
CA PRO A 218 15.97 30.49 18.71
C PRO A 218 16.91 30.36 19.93
N ARG A 219 16.40 29.90 21.06
CA ARG A 219 17.14 29.76 22.32
C ARG A 219 17.76 28.37 22.50
N LEU A 220 17.53 27.44 21.57
CA LEU A 220 18.12 26.10 21.61
C LEU A 220 19.65 26.19 21.57
N SER A 221 20.29 25.35 22.37
CA SER A 221 21.74 25.18 22.41
C SER A 221 22.15 23.82 21.87
N ASN A 222 23.36 23.67 21.41
CA ASN A 222 23.95 22.38 21.05
C ASN A 222 25.02 21.92 22.06
N ASP A 223 24.98 22.44 23.28
CA ASP A 223 25.90 22.03 24.35
C ASP A 223 25.44 20.76 25.05
N ASN A 224 25.59 19.63 24.33
CA ASN A 224 25.19 18.29 24.74
C ASN A 224 26.17 17.26 24.16
N ALA A 225 26.00 15.98 24.51
CA ALA A 225 26.88 14.87 24.11
C ALA A 225 26.98 14.69 22.58
N GLN A 226 25.95 15.05 21.82
CA GLN A 226 25.90 14.88 20.37
C GLN A 226 26.30 16.16 19.60
N LYS A 227 26.42 17.31 20.27
CA LYS A 227 26.62 18.63 19.66
C LYS A 227 25.51 18.98 18.66
N GLU A 228 24.26 18.59 18.98
CA GLU A 228 23.06 18.79 18.18
C GLU A 228 22.05 19.68 18.90
N TYR A 229 21.25 20.42 18.16
CA TYR A 229 20.10 21.15 18.71
C TYR A 229 18.96 20.15 18.94
N TYR A 230 18.64 19.87 20.19
CA TYR A 230 17.59 18.93 20.55
C TYR A 230 16.23 19.62 20.61
N LEU A 231 15.22 19.04 19.95
CA LEU A 231 13.84 19.53 20.09
C LEU A 231 13.27 19.26 21.50
N THR A 232 13.76 18.23 22.16
CA THR A 232 13.42 17.88 23.55
C THR A 232 13.74 18.99 24.55
N ASP A 233 14.70 19.88 24.26
CA ASP A 233 15.01 21.02 25.11
C ASP A 233 13.90 22.08 25.14
N VAL A 234 13.07 22.15 24.08
CA VAL A 234 11.89 23.02 24.08
C VAL A 234 10.94 22.62 25.22
N VAL A 235 10.75 21.32 25.47
CA VAL A 235 9.92 20.81 26.56
C VAL A 235 10.40 21.35 27.93
N ALA A 236 11.71 21.25 28.17
CA ALA A 236 12.30 21.78 29.39
C ALA A 236 12.15 23.30 29.51
N MET A 237 12.31 24.04 28.43
CA MET A 237 12.13 25.51 28.41
C MET A 237 10.71 25.93 28.74
N LEU A 238 9.70 25.22 28.19
CA LEU A 238 8.31 25.49 28.48
C LEU A 238 7.98 25.20 29.94
N ALA A 239 8.36 24.04 30.45
CA ALA A 239 8.17 23.66 31.84
C ALA A 239 8.84 24.67 32.82
N ALA A 240 10.08 25.06 32.55
CA ALA A 240 10.82 26.05 33.35
C ALA A 240 10.17 27.46 33.31
N SER A 241 9.43 27.77 32.24
CA SER A 241 8.66 29.03 32.12
C SER A 241 7.27 28.94 32.78
N GLY A 242 6.96 27.83 33.49
CA GLY A 242 5.66 27.60 34.13
C GLY A 242 4.53 27.26 33.16
N LEU A 243 4.83 26.98 31.89
CA LEU A 243 3.85 26.56 30.91
C LEU A 243 3.57 25.05 31.05
N PRO A 244 2.30 24.60 30.88
CA PRO A 244 1.95 23.19 31.10
C PRO A 244 2.53 22.31 30.00
N VAL A 245 3.21 21.22 30.40
CA VAL A 245 3.59 20.12 29.51
C VAL A 245 2.87 18.87 29.99
N VAL A 246 1.97 18.37 29.16
CA VAL A 246 1.17 17.17 29.43
C VAL A 246 1.66 16.02 28.57
N ALA A 247 1.53 14.78 29.07
CA ALA A 247 1.91 13.58 28.33
C ALA A 247 0.69 12.71 28.08
N HIS A 248 0.64 12.14 26.89
CA HIS A 248 -0.26 11.06 26.51
C HIS A 248 0.58 9.79 26.35
N GLU A 249 0.42 8.85 27.25
CA GLU A 249 1.07 7.55 27.13
C GLU A 249 0.24 6.67 26.20
N THR A 250 0.88 6.15 25.13
CA THR A 250 0.22 5.21 24.23
C THR A 250 0.46 3.77 24.68
N GLU A 251 -0.58 2.96 24.64
CA GLU A 251 -0.51 1.52 24.82
C GLU A 251 -0.16 0.80 23.51
N GLU A 252 -0.30 1.49 22.35
CA GLU A 252 -0.03 0.97 21.02
C GLU A 252 1.47 1.05 20.72
N LEU A 253 2.25 0.10 21.24
CA LEU A 253 3.71 0.11 21.13
C LEU A 253 4.23 0.00 19.68
N ASP A 254 3.44 -0.54 18.77
CA ASP A 254 3.79 -0.56 17.34
C ASP A 254 3.91 0.85 16.76
N GLU A 255 3.10 1.80 17.25
CA GLU A 255 3.08 3.18 16.73
C GLU A 255 4.38 3.94 16.96
N ILE A 256 5.18 3.54 17.96
CA ILE A 256 6.44 4.20 18.28
C ILE A 256 7.63 3.64 17.50
N ILE A 257 7.42 2.64 16.64
CA ILE A 257 8.49 2.03 15.86
C ILE A 257 9.06 3.04 14.84
N GLY A 258 10.24 3.57 15.17
CA GLY A 258 11.03 4.37 14.23
C GLY A 258 11.90 3.49 13.34
N VAL A 259 11.66 3.50 12.04
CA VAL A 259 12.40 2.67 11.07
C VAL A 259 13.79 3.23 10.84
N ASN A 260 14.81 2.59 11.41
CA ASN A 260 16.21 3.03 11.33
C ASN A 260 17.10 2.09 10.52
N ASN A 261 16.68 0.84 10.31
CA ASN A 261 17.41 -0.18 9.56
C ASN A 261 16.39 -1.14 8.89
N LEU A 262 16.88 -2.13 8.16
CA LEU A 262 16.03 -3.09 7.44
C LEU A 262 15.26 -4.04 8.37
N VAL A 263 15.73 -4.30 9.60
CA VAL A 263 15.00 -5.09 10.59
C VAL A 263 13.75 -4.32 11.02
N HIS A 264 13.91 -3.08 11.47
CA HIS A 264 12.77 -2.23 11.84
C HIS A 264 11.80 -2.01 10.65
N LEU A 265 12.33 -1.95 9.40
CA LEU A 265 11.46 -1.86 8.22
C LEU A 265 10.64 -3.14 8.03
N SER A 266 11.22 -4.30 8.31
CA SER A 266 10.50 -5.58 8.23
C SER A 266 9.40 -5.67 9.29
N GLU A 267 9.68 -5.25 10.52
CA GLU A 267 8.72 -5.17 11.62
C GLU A 267 7.56 -4.22 11.28
N ALA A 268 7.88 -3.01 10.80
CA ALA A 268 6.86 -2.05 10.39
C ALA A 268 6.01 -2.56 9.21
N ARG A 269 6.60 -3.25 8.24
CA ARG A 269 5.85 -3.88 7.14
C ARG A 269 4.90 -4.95 7.64
N TRP A 270 5.35 -5.77 8.58
CA TRP A 270 4.52 -6.81 9.17
C TRP A 270 3.31 -6.21 9.89
N ALA A 271 3.51 -5.20 10.74
CA ALA A 271 2.42 -4.52 11.44
C ALA A 271 1.44 -3.82 10.48
N LEU A 272 1.95 -3.12 9.45
CA LEU A 272 1.11 -2.52 8.40
C LEU A 272 0.32 -3.58 7.64
N GLN A 273 0.94 -4.73 7.35
CA GLN A 273 0.26 -5.83 6.67
C GLN A 273 -0.90 -6.38 7.50
N GLN A 274 -0.72 -6.55 8.82
CA GLN A 274 -1.80 -6.99 9.70
C GLN A 274 -2.98 -6.01 9.67
N ARG A 275 -2.74 -4.71 9.74
CA ARG A 275 -3.79 -3.68 9.66
C ARG A 275 -4.53 -3.72 8.31
N ILE A 276 -3.82 -3.93 7.20
CA ILE A 276 -4.44 -4.05 5.86
C ILE A 276 -5.31 -5.30 5.77
N LEU A 277 -4.82 -6.44 6.24
CA LEU A 277 -5.54 -7.71 6.19
C LEU A 277 -6.79 -7.67 7.07
N GLU A 278 -6.67 -7.14 8.30
CA GLU A 278 -7.79 -6.94 9.22
C GLU A 278 -8.90 -6.09 8.59
N GLN A 279 -8.53 -4.99 7.94
CA GLN A 279 -9.50 -4.15 7.25
C GLN A 279 -10.26 -4.91 6.16
N HIS A 280 -9.60 -5.74 5.37
CA HIS A 280 -10.26 -6.56 4.35
C HIS A 280 -11.16 -7.62 4.98
N LEU A 281 -10.72 -8.27 6.07
CA LEU A 281 -11.54 -9.23 6.82
C LEU A 281 -12.83 -8.59 7.36
N LEU A 282 -12.71 -7.41 7.98
CA LEU A 282 -13.86 -6.64 8.49
C LEU A 282 -14.81 -6.17 7.36
N ASN A 283 -14.28 -5.98 6.16
CA ASN A 283 -15.08 -5.63 4.96
C ASN A 283 -15.69 -6.86 4.25
N GLY A 284 -15.62 -8.05 4.86
CA GLY A 284 -16.27 -9.26 4.34
C GLY A 284 -15.46 -10.03 3.30
N VAL A 285 -14.15 -9.82 3.23
CA VAL A 285 -13.22 -10.64 2.43
C VAL A 285 -12.75 -11.81 3.28
N SER A 286 -12.86 -13.03 2.76
CA SER A 286 -12.32 -14.23 3.43
C SER A 286 -10.84 -14.41 3.07
N ILE A 287 -9.95 -14.33 4.05
CA ILE A 287 -8.52 -14.61 3.88
C ILE A 287 -8.21 -15.88 4.66
N GLU A 288 -7.94 -17.00 3.96
CA GLU A 288 -7.81 -18.31 4.62
C GLU A 288 -6.57 -18.42 5.49
N ASP A 289 -5.48 -17.81 5.05
CA ASP A 289 -4.23 -17.78 5.83
C ASP A 289 -3.61 -16.37 5.76
N PRO A 290 -3.96 -15.48 6.72
CA PRO A 290 -3.41 -14.14 6.77
C PRO A 290 -1.89 -14.08 6.89
N ALA A 291 -1.24 -15.12 7.44
CA ALA A 291 0.21 -15.14 7.61
C ALA A 291 0.97 -15.27 6.28
N THR A 292 0.34 -15.87 5.26
CA THR A 292 0.95 -16.09 3.94
C THR A 292 0.39 -15.19 2.84
N ALA A 293 -0.70 -14.48 3.10
CA ALA A 293 -1.27 -13.52 2.16
C ALA A 293 -0.51 -12.19 2.23
N THR A 294 -0.19 -11.61 1.07
CA THR A 294 0.38 -10.27 0.97
C THR A 294 -0.53 -9.38 0.15
N ILE A 295 -1.07 -8.33 0.76
CA ILE A 295 -1.94 -7.36 0.10
C ILE A 295 -1.35 -5.97 0.28
N ASP A 296 -1.00 -5.30 -0.79
CA ASP A 296 -0.47 -3.94 -0.73
C ASP A 296 -1.57 -2.92 -0.39
N HIS A 297 -1.16 -1.77 0.12
CA HIS A 297 -2.07 -0.66 0.41
C HIS A 297 -2.83 -0.19 -0.83
N GLY A 298 -4.08 0.18 -0.67
CA GLY A 298 -4.93 0.71 -1.74
C GLY A 298 -5.45 -0.35 -2.71
N VAL A 299 -5.28 -1.64 -2.41
CA VAL A 299 -5.97 -2.72 -3.10
C VAL A 299 -7.46 -2.68 -2.71
N GLU A 300 -8.32 -2.79 -3.70
CA GLU A 300 -9.78 -2.83 -3.51
C GLU A 300 -10.26 -4.27 -3.70
N ILE A 301 -11.01 -4.82 -2.73
CA ILE A 301 -11.53 -6.19 -2.79
C ILE A 301 -13.02 -6.17 -2.38
N GLY A 302 -13.89 -6.68 -3.24
CA GLY A 302 -15.31 -6.80 -2.98
C GLY A 302 -15.64 -7.90 -1.97
N ALA A 303 -16.73 -7.69 -1.21
CA ALA A 303 -17.20 -8.62 -0.19
C ALA A 303 -17.52 -10.01 -0.78
N GLY A 304 -17.37 -11.06 0.03
CA GLY A 304 -17.58 -12.44 -0.39
C GLY A 304 -16.43 -13.03 -1.21
N THR A 305 -15.40 -12.25 -1.54
CA THR A 305 -14.18 -12.74 -2.20
C THR A 305 -13.33 -13.55 -1.23
N ARG A 306 -12.76 -14.66 -1.75
CA ARG A 306 -11.87 -15.56 -1.00
C ARG A 306 -10.44 -15.41 -1.50
N ILE A 307 -9.51 -15.15 -0.59
CA ILE A 307 -8.06 -15.10 -0.84
C ILE A 307 -7.44 -16.34 -0.20
N LEU A 308 -6.85 -17.18 -1.03
CA LEU A 308 -6.23 -18.45 -0.64
C LEU A 308 -4.75 -18.25 -0.26
N PRO A 309 -4.13 -19.21 0.45
CA PRO A 309 -2.76 -19.06 0.94
C PRO A 309 -1.72 -18.71 -0.13
N TYR A 310 -0.62 -18.06 0.27
CA TYR A 310 0.51 -17.67 -0.59
C TYR A 310 0.12 -16.79 -1.79
N THR A 311 -0.93 -16.00 -1.63
CA THR A 311 -1.39 -15.05 -2.65
C THR A 311 -0.75 -13.68 -2.43
N VAL A 312 -0.22 -13.08 -3.52
CA VAL A 312 0.42 -11.77 -3.51
C VAL A 312 -0.38 -10.81 -4.40
N ILE A 313 -0.91 -9.75 -3.80
CA ILE A 313 -1.73 -8.74 -4.47
C ILE A 313 -1.04 -7.37 -4.34
N ARG A 314 -0.60 -6.81 -5.46
CA ARG A 314 0.16 -5.56 -5.49
C ARG A 314 -0.75 -4.34 -5.57
N ALA A 315 -0.21 -3.19 -5.16
CA ALA A 315 -0.90 -1.91 -5.21
C ALA A 315 -1.51 -1.63 -6.60
N GLY A 316 -2.71 -1.03 -6.61
CA GLY A 316 -3.44 -0.71 -7.84
C GLY A 316 -4.17 -1.89 -8.49
N VAL A 317 -4.32 -3.01 -7.79
CA VAL A 317 -5.19 -4.13 -8.17
C VAL A 317 -6.60 -3.86 -7.63
N LYS A 318 -7.61 -4.21 -8.46
CA LYS A 318 -9.03 -4.16 -8.09
C LYS A 318 -9.66 -5.53 -8.29
N ILE A 319 -10.37 -6.01 -7.28
CA ILE A 319 -11.03 -7.30 -7.27
C ILE A 319 -12.50 -7.08 -6.91
N GLY A 320 -13.40 -7.57 -7.76
CA GLY A 320 -14.84 -7.53 -7.54
C GLY A 320 -15.29 -8.41 -6.37
N ALA A 321 -16.60 -8.56 -6.24
CA ALA A 321 -17.23 -9.39 -5.24
C ALA A 321 -17.25 -10.88 -5.66
N HIS A 322 -17.27 -11.77 -4.65
CA HIS A 322 -17.41 -13.22 -4.86
C HIS A 322 -16.35 -13.85 -5.78
N CYS A 323 -15.17 -13.25 -5.85
CA CYS A 323 -14.02 -13.82 -6.56
C CYS A 323 -13.31 -14.91 -5.73
N GLU A 324 -12.55 -15.76 -6.41
CA GLU A 324 -11.61 -16.69 -5.77
C GLU A 324 -10.21 -16.45 -6.32
N VAL A 325 -9.23 -16.15 -5.42
CA VAL A 325 -7.87 -15.82 -5.82
C VAL A 325 -6.88 -16.66 -5.05
N GLY A 326 -6.05 -17.38 -5.75
CA GLY A 326 -5.01 -18.24 -5.17
C GLY A 326 -5.31 -19.73 -5.30
N PRO A 327 -4.54 -20.58 -4.60
CA PRO A 327 -3.29 -20.24 -3.89
C PRO A 327 -2.11 -19.98 -4.85
N PHE A 328 -0.97 -19.49 -4.32
CA PHE A 328 0.24 -19.22 -5.11
C PHE A 328 0.01 -18.33 -6.34
N THR A 329 -0.81 -17.31 -6.19
CA THR A 329 -1.18 -16.37 -7.26
C THR A 329 -0.49 -15.03 -7.07
N HIS A 330 -0.06 -14.40 -8.18
CA HIS A 330 0.51 -13.07 -8.15
C HIS A 330 -0.30 -12.11 -9.02
N LEU A 331 -1.06 -11.23 -8.39
CA LEU A 331 -1.76 -10.14 -9.07
C LEU A 331 -0.91 -8.88 -9.01
N ARG A 332 -0.47 -8.41 -10.17
CA ARG A 332 0.38 -7.22 -10.32
C ARG A 332 -0.45 -6.00 -10.68
N THR A 333 0.13 -4.84 -10.45
CA THR A 333 -0.46 -3.52 -10.74
C THR A 333 -1.15 -3.48 -12.11
N GLY A 334 -2.33 -2.84 -12.15
CA GLY A 334 -3.16 -2.72 -13.35
C GLY A 334 -4.06 -3.93 -13.61
N THR A 335 -4.06 -4.93 -12.72
CA THR A 335 -4.99 -6.06 -12.82
C THR A 335 -6.35 -5.68 -12.24
N VAL A 336 -7.41 -6.01 -12.98
CA VAL A 336 -8.80 -5.86 -12.57
C VAL A 336 -9.49 -7.21 -12.74
N LEU A 337 -10.10 -7.71 -11.66
CA LEU A 337 -10.98 -8.88 -11.69
C LEU A 337 -12.40 -8.41 -11.46
N GLU A 338 -13.31 -8.73 -12.37
CA GLU A 338 -14.74 -8.50 -12.18
C GLU A 338 -15.39 -9.57 -11.31
N ASP A 339 -16.62 -9.34 -10.88
CA ASP A 339 -17.34 -10.19 -9.94
C ASP A 339 -17.34 -11.67 -10.37
N GLY A 340 -17.11 -12.56 -9.41
CA GLY A 340 -17.11 -14.01 -9.62
C GLY A 340 -15.95 -14.54 -10.46
N ALA A 341 -14.93 -13.73 -10.75
CA ALA A 341 -13.72 -14.22 -11.44
C ALA A 341 -12.93 -15.18 -10.55
N GLU A 342 -12.38 -16.25 -11.15
CA GLU A 342 -11.59 -17.25 -10.44
C GLU A 342 -10.17 -17.32 -11.02
N ILE A 343 -9.18 -16.94 -10.22
CA ILE A 343 -7.75 -16.98 -10.54
C ILE A 343 -7.07 -17.96 -9.60
N GLY A 344 -6.57 -19.08 -10.13
CA GLY A 344 -6.05 -20.19 -9.31
C GLY A 344 -4.52 -20.29 -9.27
N ASN A 345 -4.05 -21.49 -8.98
CA ASN A 345 -2.67 -21.78 -8.64
C ASN A 345 -1.66 -21.38 -9.71
N PHE A 346 -0.54 -20.76 -9.29
CA PHE A 346 0.58 -20.42 -10.15
C PHE A 346 0.18 -19.55 -11.36
N THR A 347 -0.83 -18.70 -11.17
CA THR A 347 -1.27 -17.75 -12.20
C THR A 347 -0.72 -16.37 -11.86
N GLU A 348 -0.05 -15.76 -12.84
CA GLU A 348 0.38 -14.37 -12.76
C GLU A 348 -0.48 -13.51 -13.67
N CYS A 349 -1.06 -12.45 -13.11
CA CYS A 349 -1.79 -11.41 -13.84
C CYS A 349 -1.02 -10.10 -13.80
N LYS A 350 -0.86 -9.44 -14.95
CA LYS A 350 -0.20 -8.14 -15.04
C LYS A 350 -0.92 -7.26 -16.05
N ASN A 351 -1.42 -6.11 -15.60
CA ASN A 351 -2.18 -5.21 -16.47
C ASN A 351 -3.26 -5.99 -17.25
N ALA A 352 -3.97 -6.87 -16.53
CA ALA A 352 -4.96 -7.79 -17.08
C ALA A 352 -6.36 -7.38 -16.60
N HIS A 353 -7.33 -7.40 -17.50
CA HIS A 353 -8.74 -7.25 -17.16
C HIS A 353 -9.42 -8.60 -17.33
N VAL A 354 -10.00 -9.13 -16.27
CA VAL A 354 -10.67 -10.44 -16.24
C VAL A 354 -12.15 -10.22 -16.00
N GLY A 355 -12.96 -10.51 -17.01
CA GLY A 355 -14.40 -10.33 -16.99
C GLY A 355 -15.13 -11.26 -16.03
N GLN A 356 -16.40 -10.95 -15.77
CA GLN A 356 -17.26 -11.65 -14.81
C GLN A 356 -17.28 -13.16 -15.02
N HIS A 357 -17.15 -13.91 -13.91
CA HIS A 357 -17.20 -15.39 -13.90
C HIS A 357 -16.20 -16.08 -14.83
N THR A 358 -15.15 -15.38 -15.25
CA THR A 358 -14.07 -15.95 -16.04
C THR A 358 -13.12 -16.74 -15.16
N LYS A 359 -12.65 -17.87 -15.66
CA LYS A 359 -11.82 -18.83 -14.92
C LYS A 359 -10.44 -18.98 -15.55
N ALA A 360 -9.39 -18.77 -14.74
CA ALA A 360 -8.00 -19.07 -15.06
C ALA A 360 -7.35 -19.75 -13.84
N LYS A 361 -7.68 -21.03 -13.65
CA LYS A 361 -7.42 -21.70 -12.35
C LYS A 361 -6.04 -22.32 -12.24
N HIS A 362 -5.25 -22.42 -13.32
CA HIS A 362 -4.05 -23.21 -13.30
C HIS A 362 -2.95 -22.64 -14.21
N LEU A 363 -1.76 -22.35 -13.65
CA LEU A 363 -0.49 -22.25 -14.34
C LEU A 363 -0.53 -21.33 -15.58
N ALA A 364 -1.02 -20.10 -15.43
CA ALA A 364 -1.21 -19.19 -16.56
C ALA A 364 -0.42 -17.89 -16.38
N TYR A 365 0.02 -17.31 -17.51
CA TYR A 365 0.50 -15.94 -17.54
C TYR A 365 -0.46 -15.05 -18.33
N LEU A 366 -1.12 -14.13 -17.63
CA LEU A 366 -2.09 -13.19 -18.15
C LEU A 366 -1.49 -11.78 -18.17
N GLY A 367 -0.69 -11.51 -19.21
CA GLY A 367 -0.01 -10.24 -19.38
C GLY A 367 -0.65 -9.38 -20.47
N ASP A 368 -0.98 -8.12 -20.17
CA ASP A 368 -1.58 -7.14 -21.09
C ASP A 368 -2.76 -7.72 -21.89
N VAL A 369 -3.73 -8.34 -21.20
CA VAL A 369 -4.86 -9.02 -21.81
C VAL A 369 -6.19 -8.54 -21.23
N THR A 370 -7.22 -8.48 -22.09
CA THR A 370 -8.62 -8.35 -21.69
C THR A 370 -9.33 -9.66 -21.98
N LEU A 371 -9.84 -10.32 -20.93
CA LEU A 371 -10.68 -11.50 -21.01
C LEU A 371 -12.14 -11.09 -20.80
N GLY A 372 -13.02 -11.46 -21.71
CA GLY A 372 -14.45 -11.25 -21.59
C GLY A 372 -15.08 -12.09 -20.49
N ALA A 373 -16.38 -11.92 -20.28
CA ALA A 373 -17.14 -12.63 -19.26
C ALA A 373 -17.24 -14.13 -19.58
N ARG A 374 -17.23 -14.98 -18.54
CA ARG A 374 -17.41 -16.44 -18.64
C ARG A 374 -16.42 -17.13 -19.61
N ALA A 375 -15.26 -16.53 -19.84
CA ALA A 375 -14.19 -17.20 -20.57
C ALA A 375 -13.52 -18.28 -19.70
N ASN A 376 -13.01 -19.32 -20.33
CA ASN A 376 -12.24 -20.35 -19.66
C ASN A 376 -10.80 -20.39 -20.19
N VAL A 377 -9.83 -20.17 -19.33
CA VAL A 377 -8.42 -20.23 -19.65
C VAL A 377 -7.86 -21.56 -19.18
N GLY A 378 -7.47 -22.41 -20.13
CA GLY A 378 -6.90 -23.73 -19.85
C GLY A 378 -5.51 -23.64 -19.20
N ALA A 379 -5.17 -24.67 -18.45
CA ALA A 379 -3.88 -24.76 -17.75
C ALA A 379 -2.69 -24.58 -18.70
N GLY A 380 -1.67 -23.83 -18.28
CA GLY A 380 -0.47 -23.58 -19.10
C GLY A 380 -0.67 -22.55 -20.21
N THR A 381 -1.77 -21.78 -20.21
CA THR A 381 -1.97 -20.72 -21.19
C THR A 381 -1.04 -19.55 -20.93
N ILE A 382 -0.40 -19.08 -22.00
CA ILE A 382 0.56 -17.97 -21.95
C ILE A 382 0.18 -16.89 -22.96
N PHE A 383 -0.04 -15.67 -22.47
CA PHE A 383 -0.10 -14.48 -23.34
C PHE A 383 1.30 -13.89 -23.51
N ALA A 384 1.96 -14.23 -24.62
CA ALA A 384 3.29 -13.73 -24.98
C ALA A 384 3.17 -12.28 -25.45
N ASN A 385 3.13 -11.35 -24.50
CA ASN A 385 2.83 -9.94 -24.69
C ASN A 385 4.04 -9.06 -25.06
N TYR A 386 5.27 -9.57 -24.96
CA TYR A 386 6.51 -8.81 -25.19
C TYR A 386 7.27 -9.35 -26.41
N ASP A 387 7.63 -8.49 -27.34
CA ASP A 387 8.32 -8.83 -28.60
C ASP A 387 9.84 -8.57 -28.57
N GLY A 388 10.39 -8.29 -27.39
CA GLY A 388 11.79 -7.91 -27.21
C GLY A 388 12.00 -6.38 -27.15
N LYS A 389 11.01 -5.58 -27.57
CA LYS A 389 11.06 -4.10 -27.55
C LYS A 389 9.82 -3.49 -26.94
N LEU A 390 8.64 -3.92 -27.37
CA LEU A 390 7.34 -3.37 -26.99
C LEU A 390 6.43 -4.44 -26.39
N LYS A 391 5.46 -3.99 -25.59
CA LYS A 391 4.37 -4.81 -25.10
C LYS A 391 3.12 -4.57 -25.94
N HIS A 392 2.41 -5.66 -26.21
CA HIS A 392 1.20 -5.67 -27.02
C HIS A 392 0.04 -6.27 -26.25
N LYS A 393 -1.14 -5.74 -26.48
CA LYS A 393 -2.38 -6.22 -25.85
C LYS A 393 -3.03 -7.29 -26.68
N SER A 394 -3.71 -8.24 -26.00
CA SER A 394 -4.61 -9.21 -26.63
C SER A 394 -6.01 -9.10 -26.03
N VAL A 395 -7.01 -9.49 -26.80
CA VAL A 395 -8.42 -9.46 -26.39
C VAL A 395 -9.03 -10.82 -26.61
N VAL A 396 -9.77 -11.32 -25.61
CA VAL A 396 -10.52 -12.58 -25.65
C VAL A 396 -11.99 -12.26 -25.38
N GLY A 397 -12.87 -12.68 -26.27
CA GLY A 397 -14.29 -12.43 -26.18
C GLY A 397 -15.01 -13.31 -25.13
N ASP A 398 -16.24 -12.93 -24.83
CA ASP A 398 -17.09 -13.61 -23.84
C ASP A 398 -17.28 -15.10 -24.20
N GLY A 399 -17.25 -15.96 -23.18
CA GLY A 399 -17.45 -17.39 -23.31
C GLY A 399 -16.42 -18.13 -24.17
N ALA A 400 -15.29 -17.51 -24.50
CA ALA A 400 -14.21 -18.17 -25.20
C ALA A 400 -13.57 -19.27 -24.35
N PHE A 401 -13.14 -20.35 -24.98
CA PHE A 401 -12.48 -21.49 -24.35
C PHE A 401 -11.05 -21.64 -24.89
N LEU A 402 -10.08 -21.33 -24.06
CA LEU A 402 -8.67 -21.55 -24.38
C LEU A 402 -8.25 -22.93 -23.88
N GLY A 403 -7.84 -23.82 -24.79
CA GLY A 403 -7.36 -25.16 -24.44
C GLY A 403 -6.04 -25.10 -23.67
N SER A 404 -5.78 -26.12 -22.85
CA SER A 404 -4.54 -26.19 -22.07
C SER A 404 -3.31 -26.07 -22.95
N GLY A 405 -2.28 -25.33 -22.47
CA GLY A 405 -1.05 -25.08 -23.21
C GLY A 405 -1.19 -24.14 -24.41
N THR A 406 -2.29 -23.40 -24.52
CA THR A 406 -2.44 -22.39 -25.57
C THR A 406 -1.42 -21.26 -25.38
N VAL A 407 -0.66 -20.95 -26.45
CA VAL A 407 0.21 -19.78 -26.50
C VAL A 407 -0.40 -18.73 -27.44
N VAL A 408 -0.61 -17.52 -26.92
CA VAL A 408 -1.16 -16.40 -27.67
C VAL A 408 -0.04 -15.36 -27.86
N VAL A 409 0.51 -15.27 -29.08
CA VAL A 409 1.51 -14.25 -29.41
C VAL A 409 0.80 -12.94 -29.74
N ALA A 410 0.95 -11.98 -28.82
CA ALA A 410 0.29 -10.68 -28.94
C ALA A 410 0.89 -9.79 -30.08
N PRO A 411 0.10 -8.84 -30.67
CA PRO A 411 -1.32 -8.63 -30.42
C PRO A 411 -2.19 -9.72 -31.05
N ASN A 412 -3.27 -10.09 -30.37
CA ASN A 412 -4.22 -11.08 -30.88
C ASN A 412 -5.66 -10.77 -30.46
N THR A 413 -6.61 -11.17 -31.27
CA THR A 413 -8.04 -11.09 -30.95
C THR A 413 -8.67 -12.47 -31.10
N ILE A 414 -9.31 -12.93 -30.01
CA ILE A 414 -10.04 -14.20 -29.97
C ILE A 414 -11.51 -13.87 -29.77
N GLY A 415 -12.34 -14.23 -30.75
CA GLY A 415 -13.77 -13.88 -30.78
C GLY A 415 -14.59 -14.53 -29.65
N LYS A 416 -15.82 -14.04 -29.47
CA LYS A 416 -16.78 -14.62 -28.53
C LYS A 416 -17.00 -16.10 -28.82
N ARG A 417 -17.08 -16.92 -27.76
CA ARG A 417 -17.31 -18.38 -27.86
C ARG A 417 -16.33 -19.13 -28.78
N ALA A 418 -15.20 -18.49 -29.13
CA ALA A 418 -14.15 -19.15 -29.89
C ALA A 418 -13.42 -20.18 -29.01
N THR A 419 -12.86 -21.19 -29.64
CA THR A 419 -12.17 -22.30 -28.95
C THR A 419 -10.76 -22.46 -29.52
N THR A 420 -9.76 -22.59 -28.67
CA THR A 420 -8.45 -23.10 -29.07
C THR A 420 -8.28 -24.55 -28.58
N GLY A 421 -7.70 -25.42 -29.41
CA GLY A 421 -7.32 -26.77 -29.00
C GLY A 421 -6.13 -26.75 -28.04
N ALA A 422 -5.95 -27.82 -27.27
CA ALA A 422 -4.80 -27.97 -26.41
C ALA A 422 -3.49 -27.88 -27.21
N GLY A 423 -2.51 -27.14 -26.66
CA GLY A 423 -1.20 -26.91 -27.30
C GLY A 423 -1.26 -26.00 -28.53
N ALA A 424 -2.34 -25.30 -28.80
CA ALA A 424 -2.44 -24.38 -29.94
C ALA A 424 -1.53 -23.17 -29.76
N VAL A 425 -0.84 -22.78 -30.85
CA VAL A 425 -0.02 -21.56 -30.87
C VAL A 425 -0.63 -20.57 -31.85
N LEU A 426 -1.31 -19.53 -31.32
CA LEU A 426 -1.80 -18.41 -32.11
C LEU A 426 -0.63 -17.46 -32.39
N THR A 427 -0.21 -17.41 -33.64
CA THR A 427 0.84 -16.48 -34.06
C THR A 427 0.34 -15.04 -34.05
N ARG A 428 1.22 -14.08 -34.15
CA ARG A 428 0.89 -12.66 -34.12
C ARG A 428 -0.24 -12.31 -35.11
N ALA A 429 -1.25 -11.59 -34.63
CA ALA A 429 -2.40 -11.13 -35.41
C ALA A 429 -3.24 -12.26 -36.07
N SER A 430 -3.35 -13.42 -35.43
CA SER A 430 -4.14 -14.56 -35.97
C SER A 430 -5.64 -14.30 -36.11
N ALA A 431 -6.21 -13.37 -35.35
CA ALA A 431 -7.61 -12.91 -35.42
C ALA A 431 -8.64 -14.06 -35.51
N VAL A 432 -8.80 -14.82 -34.41
CA VAL A 432 -9.75 -15.91 -34.31
C VAL A 432 -11.18 -15.37 -34.31
N GLY A 433 -12.02 -15.79 -35.25
CA GLY A 433 -13.41 -15.34 -35.39
C GLY A 433 -14.32 -15.89 -34.29
N GLU A 434 -15.52 -15.28 -34.16
CA GLU A 434 -16.54 -15.70 -33.22
C GLU A 434 -16.97 -17.17 -33.47
N GLY A 435 -16.98 -17.97 -32.40
CA GLY A 435 -17.36 -19.39 -32.46
C GLY A 435 -16.43 -20.29 -33.24
N GLU A 436 -15.33 -19.77 -33.77
CA GLU A 436 -14.34 -20.58 -34.47
C GLU A 436 -13.54 -21.48 -33.53
N THR A 437 -13.07 -22.59 -34.07
CA THR A 437 -12.14 -23.51 -33.40
C THR A 437 -10.80 -23.48 -34.13
N TRP A 438 -9.70 -23.20 -33.39
CA TRP A 438 -8.34 -23.18 -33.93
C TRP A 438 -7.47 -24.20 -33.22
N VAL A 439 -6.67 -24.97 -33.98
CA VAL A 439 -5.83 -26.05 -33.44
C VAL A 439 -4.45 -26.08 -34.09
N GLY A 440 -3.46 -26.65 -33.42
CA GLY A 440 -2.15 -26.93 -33.96
C GLY A 440 -1.10 -25.85 -33.75
N VAL A 441 0.11 -26.05 -34.31
CA VAL A 441 1.30 -25.19 -34.21
C VAL A 441 1.91 -25.02 -35.61
N PRO A 442 1.78 -23.84 -36.25
CA PRO A 442 0.93 -22.72 -35.82
C PRO A 442 -0.56 -23.08 -35.92
N ALA A 443 -1.36 -22.47 -35.07
CA ALA A 443 -2.79 -22.74 -35.03
C ALA A 443 -3.49 -22.33 -36.34
N ARG A 444 -4.42 -23.16 -36.79
CA ARG A 444 -5.26 -22.93 -37.98
C ARG A 444 -6.70 -23.21 -37.60
N ARG A 445 -7.62 -22.55 -38.31
CA ARG A 445 -9.06 -22.79 -38.17
C ARG A 445 -9.37 -24.26 -38.50
N LEU A 446 -10.08 -24.92 -37.60
CA LEU A 446 -10.58 -26.27 -37.80
C LEU A 446 -11.90 -26.20 -38.62
N GLU A 447 -11.83 -26.67 -39.86
CA GLU A 447 -13.04 -26.79 -40.68
C GLU A 447 -13.87 -28.01 -40.20
N ARG A 448 -15.08 -27.74 -39.69
CA ARG A 448 -16.04 -28.81 -39.42
C ARG A 448 -16.52 -29.35 -40.76
N LYS A 449 -16.14 -30.57 -41.16
CA LYS A 449 -16.83 -31.28 -42.22
C LYS A 449 -18.31 -31.29 -41.88
N LYS A 450 -19.17 -30.75 -42.79
CA LYS A 450 -20.63 -30.93 -42.68
C LYS A 450 -20.83 -32.43 -42.53
N ALA A 451 -21.56 -32.87 -41.52
CA ALA A 451 -21.92 -34.28 -41.36
C ALA A 451 -22.66 -34.69 -42.61
N GLY A 452 -21.95 -35.37 -43.50
CA GLY A 452 -22.54 -35.91 -44.70
C GLY A 452 -23.66 -36.88 -44.33
N ALA A 453 -24.76 -36.84 -45.07
CA ALA A 453 -25.91 -37.74 -44.89
C ALA A 453 -25.39 -39.17 -44.69
N LYS A 454 -25.88 -39.82 -43.64
CA LYS A 454 -25.60 -41.23 -43.35
C LYS A 454 -25.81 -42.04 -44.62
N SER A 455 -24.73 -42.54 -45.23
CA SER A 455 -24.86 -43.57 -46.26
C SER A 455 -25.50 -44.80 -45.60
N ALA A 456 -26.66 -45.23 -46.15
CA ALA A 456 -27.38 -46.40 -45.69
C ALA A 456 -26.46 -47.63 -45.69
N PRO A 457 -26.54 -48.53 -44.70
CA PRO A 457 -25.66 -49.71 -44.65
C PRO A 457 -25.98 -50.60 -45.87
N LYS A 458 -24.92 -50.88 -46.67
CA LYS A 458 -25.01 -51.91 -47.72
C LYS A 458 -25.33 -53.25 -47.09
N ALA A 459 -26.45 -53.85 -47.51
CA ALA A 459 -26.83 -55.21 -47.13
C ALA A 459 -25.71 -56.20 -47.49
N GLN A 460 -25.16 -56.89 -46.49
CA GLN A 460 -24.24 -57.98 -46.71
C GLN A 460 -25.04 -59.20 -47.20
N SER A 461 -24.79 -59.65 -48.44
CA SER A 461 -25.30 -60.91 -48.97
C SER A 461 -24.65 -62.07 -48.19
N LYS A 462 -25.51 -62.88 -47.55
CA LYS A 462 -25.12 -64.14 -46.90
C LYS A 462 -24.71 -65.13 -47.95
N THR A 463 -23.48 -65.45 -48.18
CA THR A 463 -23.00 -66.62 -48.87
C THR A 463 -22.89 -67.80 -47.83
N ARG A 464 -23.78 -68.78 -47.95
CA ARG A 464 -23.65 -70.05 -47.23
C ARG A 464 -22.50 -70.82 -47.80
N SER A 465 -21.50 -71.17 -47.01
CA SER A 465 -20.61 -72.24 -47.33
C SER A 465 -20.90 -73.44 -46.42
N LYS A 466 -21.10 -74.57 -47.10
CA LYS A 466 -21.40 -75.89 -46.52
C LYS A 466 -20.16 -76.40 -45.72
N ALA A 467 -20.49 -76.95 -44.57
CA ALA A 467 -19.59 -77.82 -43.82
C ALA A 467 -19.16 -79.05 -44.63
N ARG A 468 -17.94 -79.43 -44.45
CA ARG A 468 -17.49 -80.88 -44.58
C ARG A 468 -16.62 -81.22 -43.41
N GLU A 469 -17.07 -82.31 -42.79
CA GLU A 469 -16.39 -83.08 -41.73
C GLU A 469 -14.99 -83.54 -42.13
N ARG A 470 -14.06 -83.50 -41.24
CA ARG A 470 -13.31 -84.67 -40.67
C ARG A 470 -12.57 -84.22 -39.45
#